data_67fde8e751c150ba89cc31b694549511
#
_entry.id   67fde8e751c150ba89cc31b694549511
#
_cell.length_a   1.000
_cell.length_b   1.000
_cell.length_c   1.000
_cell.angle_alpha   90.00
_cell.angle_beta   90.00
_cell.angle_gamma   90.00
#
_symmetry.space_group_name_H-M   'P 1'
#
loop_
_entity.id
_entity.type
_entity.pdbx_description
1 polymer ?
#
loop_
_entity_poly.entity_id
_entity_poly.type
_entity_poly.pdbx_seq_one_letter_code
_entity_poly.pdbx_strand_id
1 'polypeptide(L)'
;PSAQLGDRITADDVLDSEIMAYPVNRLDVSPTSDGAVALVLASEDVARRVTEKPVWVDGVGWALDTAYWCTRDLYYPDYVEVAARKAYDMAGIKEPDKEIHIAEPYDPFTYK
;
A
#
# COMPACT_ATOMS: atom_id res chain seq x y z
N PRO A 1 10.74 0.06 -15.17
CA PRO A 1 11.65 -0.91 -15.79
C PRO A 1 11.56 -2.31 -15.16
N SER A 2 10.93 -2.44 -13.98
CA SER A 2 10.86 -3.69 -13.21
C SER A 2 9.43 -4.27 -13.11
N ALA A 3 8.48 -3.74 -13.85
CA ALA A 3 7.13 -4.27 -13.88
C ALA A 3 7.11 -5.67 -14.51
N GLN A 4 6.34 -6.59 -13.93
CA GLN A 4 6.19 -7.95 -14.46
C GLN A 4 5.46 -7.95 -15.80
N LEU A 5 4.49 -7.07 -15.96
CA LEU A 5 3.83 -6.76 -17.24
C LEU A 5 4.25 -5.34 -17.62
N GLY A 6 5.08 -5.21 -18.64
CA GLY A 6 5.70 -3.95 -19.04
C GLY A 6 5.03 -3.28 -20.23
N ASP A 7 4.00 -3.86 -20.80
CA ASP A 7 3.31 -3.36 -21.96
C ASP A 7 2.46 -2.13 -21.62
N ARG A 8 2.38 -1.20 -22.55
CA ARG A 8 1.43 -0.11 -22.46
C ARG A 8 0.04 -0.61 -22.78
N ILE A 9 -0.89 -0.39 -21.87
CA ILE A 9 -2.30 -0.74 -22.01
C ILE A 9 -3.17 0.51 -21.92
N THR A 10 -4.32 0.45 -22.54
CA THR A 10 -5.37 1.47 -22.50
C THR A 10 -6.50 1.03 -21.58
N ALA A 11 -7.43 1.93 -21.28
CA ALA A 11 -8.64 1.57 -20.54
C ALA A 11 -9.50 0.55 -21.31
N ASP A 12 -9.54 0.67 -22.65
CA ASP A 12 -10.28 -0.26 -23.49
C ASP A 12 -9.67 -1.68 -23.44
N ASP A 13 -8.33 -1.79 -23.44
CA ASP A 13 -7.65 -3.08 -23.29
C ASP A 13 -8.04 -3.76 -21.96
N VAL A 14 -8.22 -2.99 -20.89
CA VAL A 14 -8.66 -3.52 -19.58
C VAL A 14 -10.11 -4.01 -19.68
N LEU A 15 -11.00 -3.19 -20.22
CA LEU A 15 -12.43 -3.50 -20.33
C LEU A 15 -12.72 -4.68 -21.27
N ASP A 16 -11.91 -4.85 -22.31
CA ASP A 16 -12.03 -5.93 -23.30
C ASP A 16 -11.30 -7.21 -22.86
N SER A 17 -10.56 -7.18 -21.77
CA SER A 17 -9.85 -8.35 -21.29
C SER A 17 -10.81 -9.41 -20.72
N GLU A 18 -10.37 -10.66 -20.61
CA GLU A 18 -11.17 -11.79 -20.12
C GLU A 18 -11.82 -11.49 -18.77
N ILE A 19 -13.13 -11.74 -18.66
CA ILE A 19 -13.84 -11.63 -17.38
C ILE A 19 -13.45 -12.80 -16.47
N MET A 20 -12.82 -12.48 -15.34
CA MET A 20 -12.46 -13.46 -14.33
C MET A 20 -13.60 -13.76 -13.37
N ALA A 21 -14.24 -12.72 -12.86
CA ALA A 21 -15.43 -12.82 -12.01
C ALA A 21 -16.18 -11.48 -12.13
N TYR A 22 -17.36 -11.50 -12.77
CA TYR A 22 -18.10 -10.27 -13.06
C TYR A 22 -18.26 -9.36 -11.83
N PRO A 23 -17.95 -8.06 -11.95
CA PRO A 23 -17.55 -7.31 -13.16
C PRO A 23 -16.02 -7.18 -13.37
N VAL A 24 -15.20 -7.99 -12.71
CA VAL A 24 -13.73 -7.90 -12.70
C VAL A 24 -13.13 -8.60 -13.91
N ASN A 25 -12.36 -7.87 -14.69
CA ASN A 25 -11.62 -8.39 -15.83
C ASN A 25 -10.18 -8.79 -15.47
N ARG A 26 -9.53 -9.50 -16.36
CA ARG A 26 -8.18 -10.04 -16.15
C ARG A 26 -7.14 -8.94 -15.88
N LEU A 27 -7.24 -7.81 -16.59
CA LEU A 27 -6.30 -6.70 -16.43
C LEU A 27 -6.68 -5.73 -15.30
N ASP A 28 -7.81 -5.93 -14.62
CA ASP A 28 -8.12 -5.25 -13.36
C ASP A 28 -7.30 -5.79 -12.19
N VAL A 29 -6.70 -6.96 -12.34
CA VAL A 29 -6.08 -7.70 -11.24
C VAL A 29 -4.57 -7.76 -11.47
N SER A 30 -3.80 -7.40 -10.45
CA SER A 30 -2.34 -7.55 -10.49
C SER A 30 -1.94 -9.03 -10.66
N PRO A 31 -0.87 -9.34 -11.40
CA PRO A 31 -0.39 -10.70 -11.54
C PRO A 31 0.15 -11.23 -10.22
N THR A 32 0.00 -12.54 -10.00
CA THR A 32 0.64 -13.23 -8.88
C THR A 32 2.14 -13.28 -9.09
N SER A 33 2.91 -12.95 -8.06
CA SER A 33 4.37 -12.99 -8.10
C SER A 33 4.95 -13.48 -6.78
N ASP A 34 6.15 -14.01 -6.84
CA ASP A 34 6.92 -14.37 -5.66
C ASP A 34 7.95 -13.28 -5.37
N GLY A 35 8.19 -13.04 -4.09
CA GLY A 35 9.15 -12.04 -3.66
C GLY A 35 9.60 -12.27 -2.23
N ALA A 36 10.73 -11.67 -1.88
CA ALA A 36 11.23 -11.67 -0.51
C ALA A 36 11.82 -10.31 -0.19
N VAL A 37 11.53 -9.83 1.01
CA VAL A 37 12.07 -8.57 1.55
C VAL A 37 12.63 -8.86 2.93
N ALA A 38 13.83 -8.36 3.19
CA ALA A 38 14.44 -8.40 4.52
C ALA A 38 14.55 -6.98 5.08
N LEU A 39 13.99 -6.77 6.26
CA LEU A 39 14.11 -5.53 7.02
C LEU A 39 14.92 -5.79 8.29
N VAL A 40 15.93 -4.95 8.53
CA VAL A 40 16.73 -4.99 9.75
C VAL A 40 16.34 -3.79 10.60
N LEU A 41 15.71 -4.06 11.75
CA LEU A 41 15.36 -3.05 12.73
C LEU A 41 16.42 -3.02 13.84
N ALA A 42 16.77 -1.83 14.28
CA ALA A 42 17.75 -1.61 15.32
C ALA A 42 17.34 -0.45 16.22
N SER A 43 17.84 -0.43 17.45
CA SER A 43 17.75 0.77 18.29
C SER A 43 18.56 1.91 17.68
N GLU A 44 18.25 3.15 18.06
CA GLU A 44 18.94 4.33 17.58
C GLU A 44 20.46 4.24 17.76
N ASP A 45 20.91 3.82 18.93
CA ASP A 45 22.34 3.67 19.27
C ASP A 45 23.06 2.69 18.33
N VAL A 46 22.40 1.60 17.96
CA VAL A 46 22.95 0.61 17.04
C VAL A 46 22.91 1.15 15.62
N ALA A 47 21.80 1.72 15.19
CA ALA A 47 21.65 2.27 13.85
C ALA A 47 22.72 3.31 13.55
N ARG A 48 22.97 4.25 14.47
CA ARG A 48 24.00 5.29 14.31
C ARG A 48 25.43 4.76 14.28
N ARG A 49 25.67 3.56 14.83
CA ARG A 49 27.00 2.92 14.77
C ARG A 49 27.26 2.14 13.49
N VAL A 50 26.19 1.62 12.89
CA VAL A 50 26.32 0.73 11.72
C VAL A 50 26.13 1.43 10.39
N THR A 51 25.53 2.64 10.38
CA THR A 51 25.34 3.42 9.15
C THR A 51 25.36 4.92 9.44
N GLU A 52 25.91 5.67 8.49
CA GLU A 52 25.87 7.13 8.51
C GLU A 52 24.51 7.70 8.08
N LYS A 53 23.68 6.90 7.44
CA LYS A 53 22.37 7.30 6.91
C LYS A 53 21.29 6.34 7.36
N PRO A 54 20.97 6.31 8.65
CA PRO A 54 19.84 5.49 9.13
C PRO A 54 18.51 6.03 8.60
N VAL A 55 17.58 5.12 8.35
CA VAL A 55 16.20 5.46 8.04
C VAL A 55 15.38 5.28 9.30
N TRP A 56 14.67 6.32 9.72
CA TRP A 56 13.87 6.29 10.95
C TRP A 56 12.44 5.88 10.67
N VAL A 57 11.86 5.11 11.58
CA VAL A 57 10.43 4.80 11.60
C VAL A 57 9.78 5.81 12.55
N ASP A 58 9.25 6.88 12.01
CA ASP A 58 8.69 7.99 12.79
C ASP A 58 7.27 7.71 13.28
N GLY A 59 6.51 6.89 12.54
CA GLY A 59 5.15 6.53 12.91
C GLY A 59 4.73 5.18 12.37
N VAL A 60 3.91 4.49 13.14
CA VAL A 60 3.30 3.21 12.78
C VAL A 60 1.81 3.25 13.11
N GLY A 61 0.99 2.77 12.20
CA GLY A 61 -0.45 2.69 12.42
C GLY A 61 -1.03 1.42 11.83
N TRP A 62 -1.95 0.82 12.55
CA TRP A 62 -2.77 -0.28 12.05
C TRP A 62 -4.19 -0.17 12.58
N ALA A 63 -5.13 -0.73 11.85
CA ALA A 63 -6.50 -0.88 12.26
C ALA A 63 -7.08 -2.18 11.67
N LEU A 64 -8.03 -2.73 12.36
CA LEU A 64 -8.82 -3.86 11.89
C LEU A 64 -10.25 -3.36 11.70
N ASP A 65 -10.87 -3.87 10.67
CA ASP A 65 -12.29 -3.74 10.42
C ASP A 65 -13.03 -4.96 11.02
N THR A 66 -14.26 -5.20 10.61
CA THR A 66 -15.06 -6.33 11.05
C THR A 66 -14.47 -7.68 10.63
N ALA A 67 -14.70 -8.70 11.44
CA ALA A 67 -14.38 -10.08 11.09
C ALA A 67 -15.29 -10.65 9.98
N TYR A 68 -16.47 -10.04 9.78
CA TYR A 68 -17.45 -10.49 8.80
C TYR A 68 -17.31 -9.71 7.50
N TRP A 69 -16.87 -10.38 6.48
CA TRP A 69 -16.63 -9.81 5.16
C TRP A 69 -17.85 -9.08 4.58
N CYS A 70 -19.04 -9.65 4.75
CA CYS A 70 -20.28 -9.11 4.19
C CYS A 70 -20.81 -7.85 4.91
N THR A 71 -20.26 -7.47 6.04
CA THR A 71 -20.62 -6.25 6.76
C THR A 71 -19.64 -5.10 6.53
N ARG A 72 -18.61 -5.32 5.72
CA ARG A 72 -17.62 -4.33 5.35
C ARG A 72 -18.17 -3.32 4.37
N ASP A 73 -17.84 -2.06 4.57
CA ASP A 73 -17.89 -1.11 3.48
C ASP A 73 -16.68 -1.33 2.54
N LEU A 74 -16.97 -1.87 1.36
CA LEU A 74 -15.94 -2.14 0.35
C LEU A 74 -15.58 -0.89 -0.45
N TYR A 75 -16.39 0.16 -0.37
CA TYR A 75 -16.17 1.42 -1.06
C TYR A 75 -15.27 2.37 -0.29
N TYR A 76 -15.48 2.46 1.03
CA TYR A 76 -14.73 3.34 1.90
C TYR A 76 -14.13 2.54 3.07
N PRO A 77 -12.86 2.17 2.97
CA PRO A 77 -12.21 1.37 4.01
C PRO A 77 -11.76 2.26 5.19
N ASP A 78 -12.67 2.57 6.11
CA ASP A 78 -12.42 3.39 7.31
C ASP A 78 -11.15 2.98 8.07
N TYR A 79 -10.86 1.68 8.09
CA TYR A 79 -9.69 1.16 8.78
C TYR A 79 -8.37 1.67 8.20
N VAL A 80 -8.32 1.99 6.91
CA VAL A 80 -7.14 2.58 6.27
C VAL A 80 -6.93 4.00 6.78
N GLU A 81 -7.99 4.80 6.85
CA GLU A 81 -7.93 6.14 7.40
C GLU A 81 -7.50 6.14 8.87
N VAL A 82 -8.08 5.25 9.67
CA VAL A 82 -7.73 5.10 11.10
C VAL A 82 -6.26 4.70 11.26
N ALA A 83 -5.76 3.78 10.45
CA ALA A 83 -4.36 3.39 10.47
C ALA A 83 -3.43 4.55 10.08
N ALA A 84 -3.77 5.27 9.01
CA ALA A 84 -3.00 6.42 8.55
C ALA A 84 -2.94 7.52 9.62
N ARG A 85 -4.07 7.90 10.21
CA ARG A 85 -4.11 8.90 11.30
C ARG A 85 -3.20 8.53 12.46
N LYS A 86 -3.23 7.29 12.91
CA LYS A 86 -2.34 6.83 14.00
C LYS A 86 -0.86 6.99 13.65
N ALA A 87 -0.48 6.64 12.41
CA ALA A 87 0.89 6.80 11.97
C ALA A 87 1.29 8.28 11.87
N TYR A 88 0.45 9.11 11.32
CA TYR A 88 0.68 10.56 11.21
C TYR A 88 0.76 11.25 12.57
N ASP A 89 -0.15 10.92 13.49
CA ASP A 89 -0.14 11.47 14.85
C ASP A 89 1.16 11.11 15.59
N MET A 90 1.61 9.86 15.45
CA MET A 90 2.86 9.40 16.04
C MET A 90 4.07 10.12 15.45
N ALA A 91 4.08 10.33 14.13
CA ALA A 91 5.14 11.03 13.41
C ALA A 91 5.06 12.56 13.53
N GLY A 92 3.99 13.11 14.12
CA GLY A 92 3.77 14.55 14.23
C GLY A 92 3.34 15.23 12.93
N ILE A 93 2.95 14.46 11.91
CA ILE A 93 2.51 14.95 10.60
C ILE A 93 1.10 15.55 10.74
N LYS A 94 0.91 16.78 10.29
CA LYS A 94 -0.37 17.51 10.35
C LYS A 94 -1.02 17.68 9.00
N GLU A 95 -0.23 17.87 7.96
CA GLU A 95 -0.67 18.10 6.59
C GLU A 95 0.04 17.10 5.67
N PRO A 96 -0.42 15.81 5.65
CA PRO A 96 0.27 14.73 4.95
C PRO A 96 0.44 14.99 3.45
N ASP A 97 -0.47 15.71 2.82
CA ASP A 97 -0.41 16.15 1.42
C ASP A 97 0.75 17.12 1.13
N LYS A 98 1.27 17.79 2.15
CA LYS A 98 2.40 18.73 2.05
C LYS A 98 3.70 18.19 2.64
N GLU A 99 3.59 17.30 3.62
CA GLU A 99 4.73 16.83 4.41
C GLU A 99 5.28 15.50 3.90
N ILE A 100 4.44 14.67 3.25
CA ILE A 100 4.87 13.39 2.69
C ILE A 100 5.30 13.58 1.24
N HIS A 101 6.56 13.25 0.94
CA HIS A 101 7.14 13.43 -0.38
C HIS A 101 7.04 12.18 -1.27
N ILE A 102 6.94 11.00 -0.66
CA ILE A 102 6.84 9.72 -1.37
C ILE A 102 5.81 8.86 -0.64
N ALA A 103 4.93 8.21 -1.40
CA ALA A 103 3.99 7.22 -0.89
C ALA A 103 4.10 5.94 -1.74
N GLU A 104 4.07 4.80 -1.08
CA GLU A 104 4.06 3.48 -1.72
C GLU A 104 2.80 2.72 -1.30
N PRO A 105 1.62 3.09 -1.83
CA PRO A 105 0.38 2.41 -1.52
C PRO A 105 0.32 1.03 -2.20
N TYR A 106 -0.31 0.09 -1.53
CA TYR A 106 -0.66 -1.18 -2.13
C TYR A 106 -1.97 -1.06 -2.91
N ASP A 107 -1.87 -1.23 -4.23
CA ASP A 107 -2.97 -1.05 -5.18
C ASP A 107 -3.09 -2.30 -6.09
N PRO A 108 -3.71 -3.39 -5.58
CA PRO A 108 -3.76 -4.67 -6.29
C PRO A 108 -4.86 -4.76 -7.36
N PHE A 109 -5.81 -3.83 -7.37
CA PHE A 109 -6.97 -3.84 -8.27
C PHE A 109 -7.28 -2.41 -8.75
N THR A 110 -7.79 -2.28 -9.97
CA THR A 110 -8.13 -0.97 -10.59
C THR A 110 -9.23 -0.20 -9.86
N TYR A 111 -10.01 -0.85 -9.00
CA TYR A 111 -11.13 -0.26 -8.25
C TYR A 111 -10.81 0.07 -6.78
N LYS A 112 -9.57 -0.02 -6.35
CA LYS A 112 -9.14 0.27 -4.97
C LYS A 112 -8.43 1.60 -4.84
#